data_51baeb4fc6853daabd4f535952602e72
#
_entry.id   51baeb4fc6853daabd4f535952602e72
#
_cell.length_a   1.000
_cell.length_b   1.000
_cell.length_c   1.000
_cell.angle_alpha   90.00
_cell.angle_beta   90.00
_cell.angle_gamma   90.00
#
_symmetry.space_group_name_H-M   'P 1'
#
loop_
_entity.id
_entity.type
_entity.pdbx_description
1 polymer ?
#
loop_
_entity_poly.entity_id
_entity_poly.type
_entity_poly.pdbx_seq_one_letter_code
_entity_poly.pdbx_strand_id
1 'polypeptide(L)'
;MKKILFYIIIFVIICFGIPILFTNKKDNTKEVSTIQENVQSNEQNEIKEYDYKQYNKIKLLHKQSTQVEEIPLDEYLYGVVSAEMPASFEKEALKAQAIVARTYTIYKIQNAKKHEEADICDDSTCCQAWISKEDRLAKWEESARQSNWEKIVDAVDSTKGKIITYEGKPINAFFHSNSGGKTETTVNVWGGSGYPYLQSVSTSGEEAYTQYKSEVTLNKQTFIDKIKEKHNEFEIDFGTQDCIKILEYTDGERVKKIKVGNLELSGVEIRTILGLKSANFEVIMDESDNITFKVKGYGHGVGMSQTGADSMAKQGSNFEEIIKHFYTGVEIQNI
;
A
#
# COMPACT_ATOMS: atom_id res chain seq x y z
N MET A 1 -44.34 1.58 -46.17
CA MET A 1 -43.91 2.98 -46.31
C MET A 1 -44.42 3.89 -45.18
N LYS A 2 -45.71 3.92 -44.82
CA LYS A 2 -46.23 4.83 -43.75
C LYS A 2 -45.59 4.65 -42.37
N LYS A 3 -45.21 3.44 -41.94
CA LYS A 3 -44.56 3.19 -40.65
C LYS A 3 -43.12 3.70 -40.59
N ILE A 4 -42.36 3.59 -41.70
CA ILE A 4 -40.99 4.08 -41.77
C ILE A 4 -40.95 5.61 -41.73
N LEU A 5 -41.89 6.27 -42.40
CA LEU A 5 -42.01 7.73 -42.38
C LEU A 5 -42.34 8.24 -40.97
N PHE A 6 -43.14 7.53 -40.21
CA PHE A 6 -43.50 7.84 -38.83
C PHE A 6 -42.27 7.81 -37.88
N TYR A 7 -41.41 6.80 -38.00
CA TYR A 7 -40.18 6.71 -37.21
C TYR A 7 -39.15 7.77 -37.59
N ILE A 8 -39.05 8.12 -38.87
CA ILE A 8 -38.15 9.22 -39.33
C ILE A 8 -38.62 10.55 -38.74
N ILE A 9 -39.91 10.82 -38.71
CA ILE A 9 -40.48 12.04 -38.13
C ILE A 9 -40.20 12.12 -36.60
N ILE A 10 -40.37 11.02 -35.87
CA ILE A 10 -40.06 10.94 -34.44
C ILE A 10 -38.56 11.19 -34.21
N PHE A 11 -37.69 10.59 -35.00
CA PHE A 11 -36.24 10.78 -34.88
C PHE A 11 -35.82 12.23 -35.13
N VAL A 12 -36.38 12.90 -36.11
CA VAL A 12 -36.13 14.31 -36.41
C VAL A 12 -36.62 15.21 -35.25
N ILE A 13 -37.77 14.93 -34.66
CA ILE A 13 -38.31 15.65 -33.51
C ILE A 13 -37.39 15.49 -32.30
N ILE A 14 -36.85 14.31 -32.04
CA ILE A 14 -35.91 14.06 -30.92
C ILE A 14 -34.57 14.76 -31.15
N CYS A 15 -34.02 14.69 -32.39
CA CYS A 15 -32.70 15.27 -32.67
C CYS A 15 -32.69 16.80 -32.78
N PHE A 16 -33.77 17.42 -33.25
CA PHE A 16 -33.83 18.84 -33.55
C PHE A 16 -34.86 19.62 -32.68
N GLY A 17 -35.92 18.98 -32.21
CA GLY A 17 -36.95 19.63 -31.38
C GLY A 17 -36.57 19.83 -29.92
N ILE A 18 -35.85 18.87 -29.34
CA ILE A 18 -35.44 18.96 -27.90
C ILE A 18 -34.38 20.04 -27.67
N PRO A 19 -33.35 20.22 -28.51
CA PRO A 19 -32.38 21.31 -28.34
C PRO A 19 -32.99 22.71 -28.40
N ILE A 20 -34.04 22.92 -29.22
CA ILE A 20 -34.71 24.23 -29.40
C ILE A 20 -35.49 24.63 -28.12
N LEU A 21 -36.00 23.68 -27.35
CA LEU A 21 -36.73 23.95 -26.11
C LEU A 21 -35.81 24.43 -24.94
N PHE A 22 -34.49 24.24 -25.07
CA PHE A 22 -33.53 24.69 -24.06
C PHE A 22 -32.82 26.02 -24.41
N THR A 23 -33.09 26.61 -25.60
CA THR A 23 -32.44 27.85 -26.05
C THR A 23 -33.27 29.12 -25.95
N ASN A 24 -34.55 29.03 -25.51
CA ASN A 24 -35.40 30.20 -25.31
C ASN A 24 -35.56 30.54 -23.83
N LYS A 25 -34.61 31.28 -23.26
CA LYS A 25 -34.85 32.12 -22.10
C LYS A 25 -34.32 33.54 -22.41
N LYS A 26 -35.25 34.46 -22.36
CA LYS A 26 -35.24 35.85 -22.82
C LYS A 26 -34.07 36.66 -22.29
N ASP A 27 -33.48 37.45 -23.22
CA ASP A 27 -32.72 38.65 -22.98
C ASP A 27 -33.55 39.67 -22.21
N ASN A 28 -32.97 40.24 -21.14
CA ASN A 28 -33.26 41.58 -20.66
C ASN A 28 -31.94 42.34 -20.68
N THR A 29 -31.82 43.12 -21.75
CA THR A 29 -30.85 44.22 -21.87
C THR A 29 -31.12 45.27 -20.81
N LYS A 30 -30.11 45.54 -19.95
CA LYS A 30 -29.82 46.89 -19.41
C LYS A 30 -28.36 46.98 -19.02
N GLU A 31 -27.75 47.97 -19.70
CA GLU A 31 -26.57 48.77 -19.31
C GLU A 31 -25.20 48.12 -19.24
N VAL A 32 -24.48 48.35 -20.31
CA VAL A 32 -23.01 48.35 -20.39
C VAL A 32 -22.48 49.50 -19.53
N SER A 33 -21.77 49.16 -18.48
CA SER A 33 -20.65 49.98 -17.97
C SER A 33 -19.69 49.05 -17.20
N THR A 34 -18.48 48.90 -17.76
CA THR A 34 -17.19 48.68 -17.07
C THR A 34 -17.19 47.68 -15.91
N ILE A 35 -16.82 46.45 -16.20
CA ILE A 35 -15.90 45.64 -15.40
C ILE A 35 -15.33 44.54 -16.31
N GLN A 36 -14.28 44.87 -17.07
CA GLN A 36 -13.24 43.89 -17.40
C GLN A 36 -12.38 43.80 -16.14
N GLU A 37 -12.60 42.76 -15.39
CA GLU A 37 -11.68 42.16 -14.44
C GLU A 37 -12.52 41.24 -13.54
N ASN A 38 -12.13 40.00 -13.49
CA ASN A 38 -12.63 38.91 -12.62
C ASN A 38 -13.57 37.86 -13.26
N VAL A 39 -13.02 37.15 -14.24
CA VAL A 39 -13.32 35.73 -14.42
C VAL A 39 -11.99 34.97 -14.51
N GLN A 40 -11.20 35.06 -13.50
CA GLN A 40 -10.41 33.97 -12.98
C GLN A 40 -11.19 33.48 -11.76
N SER A 41 -12.07 32.53 -11.96
CA SER A 41 -12.61 31.76 -10.85
C SER A 41 -11.44 31.05 -10.21
N ASN A 42 -11.01 31.60 -9.11
CA ASN A 42 -10.19 30.96 -8.11
C ASN A 42 -10.92 29.72 -7.58
N GLU A 43 -10.85 28.59 -8.28
CA GLU A 43 -10.65 27.32 -7.65
C GLU A 43 -9.14 27.21 -7.32
N GLN A 44 -8.63 28.16 -6.56
CA GLN A 44 -7.54 27.86 -5.65
C GLN A 44 -8.16 26.86 -4.66
N ASN A 45 -7.92 25.58 -4.90
CA ASN A 45 -7.87 24.62 -3.81
C ASN A 45 -6.96 25.29 -2.78
N GLU A 46 -7.56 25.84 -1.72
CA GLU A 46 -6.83 26.19 -0.51
C GLU A 46 -6.16 24.88 -0.09
N ILE A 47 -4.87 24.76 -0.40
CA ILE A 47 -4.01 23.77 0.24
C ILE A 47 -4.11 24.16 1.70
N LYS A 48 -4.96 23.49 2.47
CA LYS A 48 -4.99 23.65 3.92
C LYS A 48 -3.59 23.31 4.37
N GLU A 49 -2.85 24.33 4.79
CA GLU A 49 -1.57 24.16 5.45
C GLU A 49 -1.81 23.24 6.64
N TYR A 50 -1.31 21.99 6.55
CA TYR A 50 -1.49 21.03 7.61
C TYR A 50 -0.69 21.49 8.81
N ASP A 51 -1.36 21.97 9.84
CA ASP A 51 -0.70 22.37 11.07
C ASP A 51 -0.15 21.11 11.77
N TYR A 52 1.16 20.89 11.60
CA TYR A 52 1.88 19.79 12.25
C TYR A 52 1.65 19.77 13.78
N LYS A 53 1.40 20.93 14.40
CA LYS A 53 1.14 21.04 15.84
C LYS A 53 -0.10 20.27 16.28
N GLN A 54 -1.10 20.07 15.41
CA GLN A 54 -2.27 19.27 15.74
C GLN A 54 -1.96 17.77 15.88
N TYR A 55 -0.81 17.31 15.33
CA TYR A 55 -0.35 15.92 15.41
C TYR A 55 0.84 15.74 16.36
N ASN A 56 1.09 16.70 17.25
CA ASN A 56 2.19 16.63 18.22
C ASN A 56 2.18 15.34 19.04
N LYS A 57 0.99 14.84 19.33
CA LYS A 57 0.77 13.63 20.10
C LYS A 57 -0.24 12.75 19.37
N ILE A 58 -0.04 11.44 19.51
CA ILE A 58 -0.95 10.43 19.00
C ILE A 58 -1.37 9.49 20.12
N LYS A 59 -2.51 8.85 19.97
CA LYS A 59 -2.99 7.80 20.85
C LYS A 59 -2.65 6.44 20.26
N LEU A 60 -1.67 5.75 20.84
CA LEU A 60 -1.21 4.42 20.46
C LEU A 60 -1.93 3.35 21.29
N LEU A 61 -2.61 2.43 20.62
CA LEU A 61 -3.19 1.24 21.24
C LEU A 61 -2.18 0.10 21.25
N HIS A 62 -1.82 -0.37 22.43
CA HIS A 62 -1.05 -1.58 22.62
C HIS A 62 -1.98 -2.80 22.55
N LYS A 63 -1.93 -3.53 21.44
CA LYS A 63 -2.88 -4.65 21.17
C LYS A 63 -2.84 -5.76 22.21
N GLN A 64 -1.67 -6.04 22.76
CA GLN A 64 -1.50 -7.10 23.75
C GLN A 64 -2.10 -6.73 25.11
N SER A 65 -1.88 -5.51 25.60
CA SER A 65 -2.37 -5.03 26.90
C SER A 65 -3.73 -4.36 26.82
N THR A 66 -4.21 -4.01 25.62
CA THR A 66 -5.40 -3.19 25.34
C THR A 66 -5.35 -1.77 25.93
N GLN A 67 -4.16 -1.32 26.36
CA GLN A 67 -3.96 0.02 26.89
C GLN A 67 -3.74 1.03 25.76
N VAL A 68 -4.19 2.27 25.97
CA VAL A 68 -3.95 3.40 25.07
C VAL A 68 -2.95 4.34 25.74
N GLU A 69 -1.85 4.60 25.06
CA GLU A 69 -0.81 5.54 25.47
C GLU A 69 -0.87 6.80 24.61
N GLU A 70 -0.76 7.97 25.22
CA GLU A 70 -0.55 9.23 24.50
C GLU A 70 0.95 9.50 24.39
N ILE A 71 1.49 9.45 23.17
CA ILE A 71 2.93 9.57 22.89
C ILE A 71 3.19 10.69 21.88
N PRO A 72 4.28 11.49 22.00
CA PRO A 72 4.71 12.41 20.96
C PRO A 72 4.93 11.70 19.63
N LEU A 73 4.48 12.31 18.52
CA LEU A 73 4.55 11.67 17.20
C LEU A 73 5.98 11.25 16.82
N ASP A 74 6.99 12.10 17.08
CA ASP A 74 8.36 11.75 16.72
C ASP A 74 8.89 10.59 17.57
N GLU A 75 8.57 10.54 18.89
CA GLU A 75 8.93 9.40 19.76
C GLU A 75 8.26 8.10 19.29
N TYR A 76 6.98 8.18 18.90
CA TYR A 76 6.29 7.05 18.26
C TYR A 76 7.04 6.59 17.00
N LEU A 77 7.49 7.51 16.16
CA LEU A 77 8.20 7.18 14.92
C LEU A 77 9.58 6.55 15.16
N TYR A 78 10.28 6.88 16.25
CA TYR A 78 11.50 6.13 16.61
C TYR A 78 11.19 4.65 16.86
N GLY A 79 10.09 4.36 17.55
CA GLY A 79 9.61 3.00 17.78
C GLY A 79 9.22 2.30 16.50
N VAL A 80 8.51 2.98 15.59
CA VAL A 80 8.09 2.42 14.28
C VAL A 80 9.30 2.13 13.40
N VAL A 81 10.15 3.11 13.12
CA VAL A 81 11.30 2.93 12.21
C VAL A 81 12.22 1.83 12.72
N SER A 82 12.46 1.77 14.05
CA SER A 82 13.29 0.73 14.63
C SER A 82 12.62 -0.66 14.63
N ALA A 83 11.28 -0.75 14.61
CA ALA A 83 10.56 -2.01 14.51
C ALA A 83 10.54 -2.53 13.06
N GLU A 84 10.39 -1.63 12.10
CA GLU A 84 10.14 -1.94 10.69
C GLU A 84 11.42 -2.19 9.90
N MET A 85 12.50 -1.45 10.16
CA MET A 85 13.76 -1.56 9.42
C MET A 85 14.95 -1.90 10.32
N PRO A 86 15.89 -2.75 9.84
CA PRO A 86 17.20 -2.91 10.51
C PRO A 86 17.94 -1.58 10.58
N ALA A 87 18.55 -1.26 11.73
CA ALA A 87 19.40 -0.06 11.88
C ALA A 87 20.65 -0.09 10.99
N SER A 88 21.01 -1.27 10.45
CA SER A 88 22.10 -1.44 9.48
C SER A 88 21.76 -0.91 8.08
N PHE A 89 20.48 -0.65 7.77
CA PHE A 89 20.10 -0.05 6.49
C PHE A 89 20.66 1.35 6.32
N GLU A 90 20.83 1.79 5.08
CA GLU A 90 21.36 3.11 4.77
C GLU A 90 20.50 4.24 5.35
N LYS A 91 21.14 5.34 5.74
CA LYS A 91 20.46 6.48 6.37
C LYS A 91 19.32 7.04 5.53
N GLU A 92 19.49 7.12 4.20
CA GLU A 92 18.47 7.64 3.29
C GLU A 92 17.24 6.70 3.21
N ALA A 93 17.42 5.38 3.34
CA ALA A 93 16.32 4.44 3.45
C ALA A 93 15.54 4.60 4.77
N LEU A 94 16.26 4.79 5.88
CA LEU A 94 15.63 5.05 7.20
C LEU A 94 14.87 6.38 7.21
N LYS A 95 15.39 7.42 6.56
CA LYS A 95 14.69 8.70 6.36
C LYS A 95 13.42 8.53 5.53
N ALA A 96 13.49 7.79 4.41
CA ALA A 96 12.32 7.48 3.60
C ALA A 96 11.26 6.76 4.44
N GLN A 97 11.64 5.75 5.23
CA GLN A 97 10.72 5.04 6.13
C GLN A 97 10.10 5.96 7.18
N ALA A 98 10.86 6.88 7.75
CA ALA A 98 10.35 7.84 8.74
C ALA A 98 9.25 8.75 8.13
N ILE A 99 9.47 9.25 6.91
CA ILE A 99 8.47 10.07 6.20
C ILE A 99 7.25 9.23 5.81
N VAL A 100 7.45 8.02 5.32
CA VAL A 100 6.38 7.07 4.95
C VAL A 100 5.53 6.74 6.18
N ALA A 101 6.16 6.38 7.30
CA ALA A 101 5.45 6.03 8.54
C ALA A 101 4.68 7.23 9.12
N ARG A 102 5.26 8.44 9.09
CA ARG A 102 4.60 9.69 9.50
C ARG A 102 3.37 9.96 8.63
N THR A 103 3.53 9.87 7.32
CA THR A 103 2.44 10.09 6.36
C THR A 103 1.31 9.09 6.55
N TYR A 104 1.64 7.80 6.70
CA TYR A 104 0.67 6.76 6.99
C TYR A 104 -0.11 7.04 8.27
N THR A 105 0.58 7.42 9.35
CA THR A 105 -0.05 7.76 10.64
C THR A 105 -1.03 8.91 10.48
N ILE A 106 -0.61 10.02 9.87
CA ILE A 106 -1.46 11.19 9.64
C ILE A 106 -2.66 10.83 8.74
N TYR A 107 -2.43 10.07 7.68
CA TYR A 107 -3.51 9.59 6.81
C TYR A 107 -4.55 8.78 7.62
N LYS A 108 -4.12 7.89 8.50
CA LYS A 108 -5.02 7.07 9.34
C LYS A 108 -5.83 7.92 10.31
N ILE A 109 -5.23 8.91 10.94
CA ILE A 109 -5.93 9.85 11.83
C ILE A 109 -7.03 10.59 11.07
N GLN A 110 -6.76 11.02 9.83
CA GLN A 110 -7.69 11.83 9.04
C GLN A 110 -8.81 11.02 8.36
N ASN A 111 -8.51 9.81 7.88
CA ASN A 111 -9.39 9.13 6.91
C ASN A 111 -9.91 7.76 7.35
N ALA A 112 -9.30 7.11 8.32
CA ALA A 112 -9.57 5.71 8.57
C ALA A 112 -9.37 5.31 10.04
N LYS A 113 -10.10 5.95 10.93
CA LYS A 113 -10.08 5.61 12.36
C LYS A 113 -10.57 4.18 12.56
N LYS A 114 -9.64 3.24 12.76
CA LYS A 114 -9.93 1.82 12.99
C LYS A 114 -10.24 1.49 14.45
N HIS A 115 -9.81 2.34 15.37
CA HIS A 115 -9.93 2.16 16.81
C HIS A 115 -10.74 3.33 17.39
N GLU A 116 -11.74 3.04 18.24
CA GLU A 116 -12.61 4.08 18.79
C GLU A 116 -11.85 5.09 19.65
N GLU A 117 -10.93 4.61 20.48
CA GLU A 117 -10.22 5.42 21.48
C GLU A 117 -8.77 5.72 21.11
N ALA A 118 -8.27 5.18 20.00
CA ALA A 118 -6.88 5.35 19.58
C ALA A 118 -6.77 5.78 18.10
N ASP A 119 -5.66 6.40 17.77
CA ASP A 119 -5.37 6.82 16.41
C ASP A 119 -4.76 5.68 15.59
N ILE A 120 -3.93 4.87 16.23
CA ILE A 120 -3.17 3.79 15.61
C ILE A 120 -2.85 2.70 16.64
N CYS A 121 -2.48 1.49 16.20
CA CYS A 121 -2.01 0.42 17.07
C CYS A 121 -0.61 -0.08 16.69
N ASP A 122 0.01 -0.86 17.59
CA ASP A 122 1.35 -1.45 17.47
C ASP A 122 1.40 -2.76 16.66
N ASP A 123 0.28 -3.19 16.08
CA ASP A 123 0.15 -4.43 15.30
C ASP A 123 0.38 -4.17 13.80
N SER A 124 1.44 -4.76 13.23
CA SER A 124 1.79 -4.68 11.81
C SER A 124 0.75 -5.28 10.86
N THR A 125 -0.14 -6.15 11.35
CA THR A 125 -1.23 -6.71 10.55
C THR A 125 -2.44 -5.78 10.45
N CYS A 126 -2.49 -4.78 11.32
CA CYS A 126 -3.58 -3.81 11.41
C CYS A 126 -3.14 -2.41 10.99
N CYS A 127 -2.02 -1.93 11.55
CA CYS A 127 -1.46 -0.59 11.35
C CYS A 127 0.00 -0.68 10.88
N GLN A 128 0.96 -0.46 11.78
CA GLN A 128 2.39 -0.64 11.54
C GLN A 128 3.08 -1.12 12.83
N ALA A 129 4.18 -1.87 12.70
CA ALA A 129 4.88 -2.37 13.87
C ALA A 129 5.44 -1.21 14.70
N TRP A 130 5.42 -1.38 16.01
CA TRP A 130 6.03 -0.48 16.98
C TRP A 130 6.72 -1.27 18.08
N ILE A 131 7.78 -0.72 18.62
CA ILE A 131 8.51 -1.29 19.76
C ILE A 131 9.01 -0.17 20.66
N SER A 132 8.98 -0.39 21.98
CA SER A 132 9.57 0.54 22.93
C SER A 132 11.09 0.67 22.75
N LYS A 133 11.65 1.79 23.17
CA LYS A 133 13.11 1.99 23.16
C LYS A 133 13.81 0.90 23.97
N GLU A 134 13.31 0.62 25.17
CA GLU A 134 13.85 -0.34 26.10
C GLU A 134 13.90 -1.74 25.49
N ASP A 135 12.77 -2.19 24.91
CA ASP A 135 12.67 -3.51 24.26
C ASP A 135 13.55 -3.59 23.01
N ARG A 136 13.66 -2.49 22.25
CA ARG A 136 14.54 -2.46 21.09
C ARG A 136 16.00 -2.55 21.48
N LEU A 137 16.45 -1.77 22.46
CA LEU A 137 17.82 -1.82 22.95
C LEU A 137 18.17 -3.21 23.51
N ALA A 138 17.22 -3.87 24.20
CA ALA A 138 17.42 -5.22 24.71
C ALA A 138 17.65 -6.27 23.60
N LYS A 139 17.15 -6.04 22.38
CA LYS A 139 17.30 -6.94 21.23
C LYS A 139 18.59 -6.73 20.45
N TRP A 140 19.31 -5.63 20.67
CA TRP A 140 20.56 -5.35 19.98
C TRP A 140 21.76 -5.75 20.84
N GLU A 141 22.87 -6.10 20.17
CA GLU A 141 24.15 -6.28 20.83
C GLU A 141 24.56 -5.02 21.58
N GLU A 142 25.06 -5.15 22.81
CA GLU A 142 25.33 -4.04 23.71
C GLU A 142 26.22 -2.96 23.08
N SER A 143 27.25 -3.37 22.35
CA SER A 143 28.19 -2.48 21.67
C SER A 143 27.56 -1.63 20.54
N ALA A 144 26.42 -2.07 20.01
CA ALA A 144 25.74 -1.41 18.89
C ALA A 144 24.47 -0.63 19.32
N ARG A 145 24.01 -0.77 20.57
CA ARG A 145 22.75 -0.19 21.05
C ARG A 145 22.67 1.31 20.80
N GLN A 146 23.68 2.02 21.31
CA GLN A 146 23.68 3.48 21.27
C GLN A 146 23.76 4.01 19.83
N SER A 147 24.70 3.52 19.04
CA SER A 147 24.90 3.97 17.66
C SER A 147 23.71 3.65 16.76
N ASN A 148 23.09 2.47 16.92
CA ASN A 148 21.90 2.09 16.19
C ASN A 148 20.71 2.98 16.55
N TRP A 149 20.51 3.25 17.85
CA TRP A 149 19.43 4.12 18.30
C TRP A 149 19.60 5.56 17.81
N GLU A 150 20.80 6.13 17.94
CA GLU A 150 21.12 7.47 17.43
C GLU A 150 20.88 7.59 15.92
N LYS A 151 21.21 6.56 15.15
CA LYS A 151 20.96 6.54 13.70
C LYS A 151 19.45 6.57 13.38
N ILE A 152 18.62 5.85 14.13
CA ILE A 152 17.16 5.88 14.00
C ILE A 152 16.61 7.27 14.35
N VAL A 153 17.02 7.82 15.51
CA VAL A 153 16.60 9.15 15.97
C VAL A 153 16.96 10.22 14.92
N ASP A 154 18.21 10.20 14.44
CA ASP A 154 18.66 11.15 13.42
C ASP A 154 17.89 11.05 12.10
N ALA A 155 17.51 9.84 11.66
CA ALA A 155 16.69 9.65 10.46
C ALA A 155 15.28 10.26 10.63
N VAL A 156 14.66 10.12 11.80
CA VAL A 156 13.35 10.70 12.09
C VAL A 156 13.46 12.22 12.24
N ASP A 157 14.41 12.73 13.04
CA ASP A 157 14.54 14.15 13.35
C ASP A 157 14.94 14.98 12.13
N SER A 158 15.86 14.47 11.30
CA SER A 158 16.26 15.16 10.06
C SER A 158 15.14 15.23 9.00
N THR A 159 14.06 14.50 9.20
CA THR A 159 12.87 14.50 8.34
C THR A 159 11.61 15.04 9.03
N LYS A 160 11.78 15.70 10.17
CA LYS A 160 10.68 16.25 10.96
C LYS A 160 9.78 17.17 10.11
N GLY A 161 8.46 17.00 10.27
CA GLY A 161 7.46 17.77 9.52
C GLY A 161 7.28 17.35 8.06
N LYS A 162 8.11 16.47 7.49
CA LYS A 162 7.96 16.03 6.09
C LYS A 162 6.90 14.92 5.98
N ILE A 163 5.98 15.10 5.02
CA ILE A 163 4.97 14.11 4.63
C ILE A 163 4.90 13.97 3.11
N ILE A 164 4.33 12.87 2.66
CA ILE A 164 4.07 12.59 1.25
C ILE A 164 2.64 12.97 0.93
N THR A 165 2.47 13.77 -0.12
CA THR A 165 1.14 14.21 -0.59
C THR A 165 0.92 13.84 -2.06
N TYR A 166 -0.34 13.63 -2.39
CA TYR A 166 -0.84 13.54 -3.76
C TYR A 166 -2.01 14.51 -3.88
N GLU A 167 -1.96 15.43 -4.86
CA GLU A 167 -2.95 16.50 -5.00
C GLU A 167 -3.16 17.29 -3.68
N GLY A 168 -2.06 17.57 -2.97
CA GLY A 168 -2.06 18.36 -1.73
C GLY A 168 -2.60 17.62 -0.49
N LYS A 169 -2.93 16.31 -0.58
CA LYS A 169 -3.45 15.52 0.54
C LYS A 169 -2.47 14.41 0.93
N PRO A 170 -2.32 14.10 2.24
CA PRO A 170 -1.52 12.96 2.68
C PRO A 170 -1.96 11.67 2.01
N ILE A 171 -1.01 10.86 1.56
CA ILE A 171 -1.29 9.58 0.92
C ILE A 171 -1.45 8.44 1.93
N ASN A 172 -2.11 7.37 1.53
CA ASN A 172 -2.07 6.09 2.27
C ASN A 172 -0.75 5.39 1.96
N ALA A 173 0.31 5.76 2.66
CA ALA A 173 1.68 5.40 2.38
C ALA A 173 2.00 3.96 2.83
N PHE A 174 1.46 2.97 2.14
CA PHE A 174 1.76 1.55 2.39
C PHE A 174 3.22 1.22 2.11
N PHE A 175 3.76 0.29 2.88
CA PHE A 175 5.11 -0.24 2.70
C PHE A 175 5.16 -1.73 3.06
N HIS A 176 6.21 -2.41 2.66
CA HIS A 176 6.40 -3.84 2.89
C HIS A 176 7.89 -4.20 2.90
N SER A 177 8.23 -5.39 3.38
CA SER A 177 9.61 -5.79 3.59
C SER A 177 10.44 -5.92 2.30
N ASN A 178 9.97 -6.73 1.33
CA ASN A 178 10.68 -7.02 0.08
C ASN A 178 9.69 -7.26 -1.05
N SER A 179 9.85 -6.62 -2.19
CA SER A 179 8.89 -6.71 -3.30
C SER A 179 9.03 -8.01 -4.12
N GLY A 180 10.18 -8.67 -4.06
CA GLY A 180 10.51 -9.80 -4.93
C GLY A 180 10.87 -9.39 -6.35
N GLY A 181 11.30 -8.13 -6.57
CA GLY A 181 11.69 -7.57 -7.86
C GLY A 181 10.70 -6.57 -8.46
N LYS A 182 9.45 -6.56 -8.00
CA LYS A 182 8.41 -5.65 -8.48
C LYS A 182 7.32 -5.42 -7.45
N THR A 183 6.86 -4.17 -7.30
CA THR A 183 5.76 -3.86 -6.38
C THR A 183 4.40 -4.22 -6.98
N GLU A 184 3.34 -4.11 -6.19
CA GLU A 184 1.98 -4.48 -6.56
C GLU A 184 1.01 -3.32 -6.37
N THR A 185 -0.13 -3.35 -7.06
CA THR A 185 -1.22 -2.40 -6.86
C THR A 185 -2.17 -2.83 -5.74
N THR A 186 -2.85 -1.86 -5.13
CA THR A 186 -3.87 -2.15 -4.10
C THR A 186 -5.03 -2.96 -4.65
N VAL A 187 -5.40 -2.74 -5.91
CA VAL A 187 -6.51 -3.44 -6.58
C VAL A 187 -6.27 -4.95 -6.61
N ASN A 188 -5.05 -5.36 -6.94
CA ASN A 188 -4.70 -6.77 -7.01
C ASN A 188 -4.58 -7.44 -5.63
N VAL A 189 -4.31 -6.66 -4.58
CA VAL A 189 -4.15 -7.21 -3.22
C VAL A 189 -5.44 -7.17 -2.42
N TRP A 190 -6.19 -6.07 -2.49
CA TRP A 190 -7.36 -5.82 -1.64
C TRP A 190 -8.65 -5.50 -2.41
N GLY A 191 -8.56 -5.39 -3.76
CA GLY A 191 -9.70 -4.95 -4.58
C GLY A 191 -9.95 -3.44 -4.51
N GLY A 192 -11.17 -3.03 -4.89
CA GLY A 192 -11.58 -1.62 -4.89
C GLY A 192 -11.09 -0.82 -6.09
N SER A 193 -11.14 0.51 -6.00
CA SER A 193 -10.77 1.42 -7.10
C SER A 193 -9.26 1.69 -7.22
N GLY A 194 -8.50 1.31 -6.20
CA GLY A 194 -7.06 1.57 -6.15
C GLY A 194 -6.69 3.02 -5.77
N TYR A 195 -5.39 3.28 -5.79
CA TYR A 195 -4.82 4.61 -5.58
C TYR A 195 -3.90 4.96 -6.74
N PRO A 196 -4.02 6.14 -7.37
CA PRO A 196 -3.23 6.51 -8.55
C PRO A 196 -1.72 6.59 -8.27
N TYR A 197 -1.34 6.83 -7.03
CA TYR A 197 0.06 6.90 -6.60
C TYR A 197 0.67 5.54 -6.18
N LEU A 198 -0.11 4.45 -6.13
CA LEU A 198 0.34 3.09 -5.78
C LEU A 198 0.35 2.19 -7.02
N GLN A 199 1.31 2.46 -7.90
CA GLN A 199 1.51 1.70 -9.12
C GLN A 199 2.54 0.58 -8.92
N SER A 200 2.53 -0.40 -9.82
CA SER A 200 3.56 -1.43 -9.85
C SER A 200 4.84 -0.87 -10.45
N VAL A 201 5.93 -0.88 -9.68
CA VAL A 201 7.26 -0.40 -10.08
C VAL A 201 8.31 -1.49 -9.88
N SER A 202 9.32 -1.53 -10.75
CA SER A 202 10.43 -2.47 -10.63
C SER A 202 11.37 -2.07 -9.50
N THR A 203 11.93 -3.05 -8.81
CA THR A 203 12.94 -2.87 -7.76
C THR A 203 14.17 -3.70 -8.08
N SER A 204 15.35 -3.10 -8.02
CA SER A 204 16.62 -3.76 -8.29
C SER A 204 17.45 -3.96 -7.02
N GLY A 205 18.30 -5.01 -7.01
CA GLY A 205 19.21 -5.29 -5.91
C GLY A 205 18.58 -5.91 -4.67
N GLU A 206 17.30 -6.23 -4.70
CA GLU A 206 16.60 -6.90 -3.58
C GLU A 206 17.00 -8.37 -3.41
N GLU A 207 17.53 -8.99 -4.46
CA GLU A 207 18.00 -10.37 -4.46
C GLU A 207 19.16 -10.62 -3.51
N ALA A 208 19.86 -9.58 -3.09
CA ALA A 208 20.94 -9.65 -2.10
C ALA A 208 20.44 -9.82 -0.65
N TYR A 209 19.14 -9.65 -0.41
CA TYR A 209 18.56 -9.69 0.93
C TYR A 209 17.94 -11.05 1.23
N THR A 210 18.03 -11.48 2.48
CA THR A 210 17.48 -12.76 2.96
C THR A 210 15.95 -12.85 2.83
N GLN A 211 15.28 -11.71 2.75
CA GLN A 211 13.82 -11.61 2.56
C GLN A 211 13.38 -11.90 1.12
N TYR A 212 14.31 -11.90 0.15
CA TYR A 212 13.99 -12.04 -1.27
C TYR A 212 13.42 -13.41 -1.64
N LYS A 213 13.94 -14.48 -1.03
CA LYS A 213 13.50 -15.85 -1.30
C LYS A 213 13.15 -16.58 -0.03
N SER A 214 12.11 -17.39 -0.10
CA SER A 214 11.76 -18.36 0.94
C SER A 214 11.10 -19.58 0.30
N GLU A 215 11.04 -20.68 1.04
CA GLU A 215 10.44 -21.92 0.59
C GLU A 215 9.55 -22.48 1.70
N VAL A 216 8.39 -23.01 1.31
CA VAL A 216 7.48 -23.72 2.20
C VAL A 216 7.16 -25.06 1.56
N THR A 217 7.55 -26.15 2.21
CA THR A 217 7.26 -27.51 1.79
C THR A 217 6.25 -28.14 2.75
N LEU A 218 5.18 -28.69 2.21
CA LEU A 218 4.11 -29.36 2.94
C LEU A 218 3.89 -30.76 2.36
N ASN A 219 3.61 -31.77 3.20
CA ASN A 219 3.08 -33.00 2.66
C ASN A 219 1.63 -32.79 2.15
N LYS A 220 1.19 -33.67 1.24
CA LYS A 220 -0.14 -33.57 0.58
C LYS A 220 -1.29 -33.51 1.58
N GLN A 221 -1.22 -34.32 2.67
CA GLN A 221 -2.28 -34.32 3.67
C GLN A 221 -2.37 -32.99 4.43
N THR A 222 -1.24 -32.44 4.89
CA THR A 222 -1.21 -31.14 5.56
C THR A 222 -1.72 -30.02 4.64
N PHE A 223 -1.39 -30.08 3.34
CA PHE A 223 -1.92 -29.15 2.35
C PHE A 223 -3.45 -29.25 2.23
N ILE A 224 -3.99 -30.45 2.13
CA ILE A 224 -5.45 -30.70 2.10
C ILE A 224 -6.11 -30.11 3.35
N ASP A 225 -5.58 -30.42 4.52
CA ASP A 225 -6.15 -30.00 5.81
C ASP A 225 -6.21 -28.48 5.91
N LYS A 226 -5.12 -27.78 5.54
CA LYS A 226 -5.07 -26.30 5.55
C LYS A 226 -6.08 -25.66 4.59
N ILE A 227 -6.26 -26.21 3.38
CA ILE A 227 -7.26 -25.69 2.45
C ILE A 227 -8.66 -25.94 2.98
N LYS A 228 -8.93 -27.15 3.52
CA LYS A 228 -10.23 -27.51 4.10
C LYS A 228 -10.64 -26.70 5.32
N GLU A 229 -9.71 -26.15 6.08
CA GLU A 229 -10.03 -25.19 7.16
C GLU A 229 -10.82 -23.97 6.69
N LYS A 230 -10.68 -23.58 5.41
CA LYS A 230 -11.36 -22.44 4.79
C LYS A 230 -12.41 -22.85 3.76
N HIS A 231 -12.23 -24.00 3.13
CA HIS A 231 -13.06 -24.52 2.04
C HIS A 231 -13.43 -25.99 2.32
N ASN A 232 -14.49 -26.21 3.06
CA ASN A 232 -14.92 -27.55 3.48
C ASN A 232 -15.20 -28.50 2.30
N GLU A 233 -15.59 -27.94 1.13
CA GLU A 233 -15.88 -28.64 -0.13
C GLU A 233 -14.63 -28.97 -0.94
N PHE A 234 -13.45 -28.70 -0.44
CA PHE A 234 -12.19 -28.92 -1.16
C PHE A 234 -11.94 -30.41 -1.42
N GLU A 235 -11.72 -30.72 -2.68
CA GLU A 235 -11.32 -32.02 -3.19
C GLU A 235 -10.16 -31.88 -4.17
N ILE A 236 -9.19 -32.80 -4.09
CA ILE A 236 -8.05 -32.84 -5.00
C ILE A 236 -7.63 -34.29 -5.26
N ASP A 237 -7.41 -34.60 -6.53
CA ASP A 237 -6.78 -35.85 -6.98
C ASP A 237 -5.39 -35.51 -7.56
N PHE A 238 -4.35 -35.87 -6.80
CA PHE A 238 -2.96 -35.60 -7.22
C PHE A 238 -2.49 -36.49 -8.38
N GLY A 239 -3.26 -37.51 -8.79
CA GLY A 239 -3.03 -38.28 -10.01
C GLY A 239 -3.49 -37.54 -11.28
N THR A 240 -4.30 -36.50 -11.13
CA THR A 240 -4.79 -35.72 -12.26
C THR A 240 -3.76 -34.68 -12.69
N GLN A 241 -3.49 -34.59 -14.02
CA GLN A 241 -2.64 -33.55 -14.57
C GLN A 241 -3.19 -32.16 -14.25
N ASP A 242 -2.32 -31.19 -13.91
CA ASP A 242 -2.72 -29.83 -13.58
C ASP A 242 -3.69 -29.74 -12.38
N CYS A 243 -3.61 -30.66 -11.41
CA CYS A 243 -4.42 -30.61 -10.20
C CYS A 243 -4.10 -29.35 -9.34
N ILE A 244 -2.89 -28.82 -9.44
CA ILE A 244 -2.50 -27.48 -8.99
C ILE A 244 -1.86 -26.77 -10.18
N LYS A 245 -2.45 -25.61 -10.59
CA LYS A 245 -1.97 -24.86 -11.76
C LYS A 245 -2.21 -23.36 -11.61
N ILE A 246 -1.17 -22.56 -11.73
CA ILE A 246 -1.29 -21.10 -11.82
C ILE A 246 -1.95 -20.77 -13.15
N LEU A 247 -3.05 -20.01 -13.11
CA LEU A 247 -3.85 -19.63 -14.27
C LEU A 247 -3.52 -18.23 -14.76
N GLU A 248 -3.21 -17.30 -13.84
CA GLU A 248 -3.00 -15.89 -14.16
C GLU A 248 -2.03 -15.25 -13.16
N TYR A 249 -1.18 -14.35 -13.67
CA TYR A 249 -0.32 -13.48 -12.88
C TYR A 249 -0.79 -12.03 -12.97
N THR A 250 -0.50 -11.24 -11.94
CA THR A 250 -0.66 -9.77 -11.96
C THR A 250 0.51 -9.11 -12.71
N ASP A 251 0.38 -7.81 -13.00
CA ASP A 251 1.51 -7.02 -13.52
C ASP A 251 2.67 -6.93 -12.53
N GLY A 252 2.40 -7.09 -11.23
CA GLY A 252 3.39 -7.20 -10.15
C GLY A 252 4.02 -8.59 -10.01
N GLU A 253 3.83 -9.50 -10.98
CA GLU A 253 4.36 -10.87 -11.02
C GLU A 253 3.85 -11.78 -9.88
N ARG A 254 2.76 -11.40 -9.22
CA ARG A 254 2.13 -12.24 -8.20
C ARG A 254 1.08 -13.13 -8.81
N VAL A 255 0.86 -14.28 -8.17
CA VAL A 255 -0.23 -15.18 -8.57
C VAL A 255 -1.55 -14.46 -8.36
N LYS A 256 -2.26 -14.17 -9.45
CA LYS A 256 -3.59 -13.58 -9.41
C LYS A 256 -4.64 -14.66 -9.22
N LYS A 257 -4.52 -15.75 -9.97
CA LYS A 257 -5.44 -16.86 -9.96
C LYS A 257 -4.73 -18.21 -10.06
N ILE A 258 -5.13 -19.15 -9.25
CA ILE A 258 -4.60 -20.52 -9.21
C ILE A 258 -5.74 -21.51 -9.10
N LYS A 259 -5.70 -22.56 -9.92
CA LYS A 259 -6.53 -23.76 -9.74
C LYS A 259 -5.88 -24.65 -8.70
N VAL A 260 -6.66 -25.15 -7.74
CA VAL A 260 -6.25 -26.10 -6.72
C VAL A 260 -7.37 -27.13 -6.56
N GLY A 261 -7.17 -28.34 -7.09
CA GLY A 261 -8.22 -29.35 -7.13
C GLY A 261 -9.49 -28.86 -7.84
N ASN A 262 -10.61 -28.87 -7.13
CA ASN A 262 -11.91 -28.38 -7.60
C ASN A 262 -12.12 -26.88 -7.38
N LEU A 263 -11.15 -26.14 -6.79
CA LEU A 263 -11.26 -24.71 -6.48
C LEU A 263 -10.43 -23.85 -7.42
N GLU A 264 -10.87 -22.61 -7.60
CA GLU A 264 -10.06 -21.51 -8.14
C GLU A 264 -9.92 -20.45 -7.04
N LEU A 265 -8.68 -20.19 -6.61
CA LEU A 265 -8.34 -19.31 -5.50
C LEU A 265 -7.42 -18.18 -5.99
N SER A 266 -7.36 -17.08 -5.21
CA SER A 266 -6.36 -16.03 -5.44
C SER A 266 -5.02 -16.41 -4.80
N GLY A 267 -3.92 -15.87 -5.35
CA GLY A 267 -2.60 -16.05 -4.74
C GLY A 267 -2.50 -15.44 -3.34
N VAL A 268 -3.26 -14.35 -3.07
CA VAL A 268 -3.36 -13.72 -1.75
C VAL A 268 -4.02 -14.66 -0.75
N GLU A 269 -5.04 -15.40 -1.18
CA GLU A 269 -5.73 -16.38 -0.35
C GLU A 269 -4.83 -17.58 -0.04
N ILE A 270 -4.16 -18.17 -1.05
CA ILE A 270 -3.16 -19.21 -0.87
C ILE A 270 -2.04 -18.76 0.08
N ARG A 271 -1.52 -17.54 -0.11
CA ARG A 271 -0.55 -16.95 0.82
C ARG A 271 -1.04 -16.99 2.26
N THR A 272 -2.28 -16.60 2.49
CA THR A 272 -2.88 -16.53 3.83
C THR A 272 -3.09 -17.90 4.44
N ILE A 273 -3.64 -18.84 3.68
CA ILE A 273 -3.93 -20.20 4.14
C ILE A 273 -2.65 -20.96 4.47
N LEU A 274 -1.62 -20.84 3.61
CA LEU A 274 -0.39 -21.60 3.75
C LEU A 274 0.69 -20.87 4.56
N GLY A 275 0.49 -19.58 4.92
CA GLY A 275 1.46 -18.77 5.65
C GLY A 275 2.68 -18.38 4.81
N LEU A 276 2.50 -18.20 3.49
CA LEU A 276 3.59 -17.80 2.60
C LEU A 276 4.01 -16.35 2.83
N LYS A 277 5.28 -16.04 2.60
CA LYS A 277 5.83 -14.68 2.75
C LYS A 277 5.19 -13.67 1.80
N SER A 278 4.90 -14.08 0.56
CA SER A 278 4.23 -13.25 -0.45
C SER A 278 3.31 -14.08 -1.35
N ALA A 279 2.52 -13.41 -2.20
CA ALA A 279 1.74 -14.06 -3.24
C ALA A 279 2.52 -14.25 -4.56
N ASN A 280 3.80 -13.88 -4.62
CA ASN A 280 4.69 -14.20 -5.74
C ASN A 280 5.35 -15.55 -5.45
N PHE A 281 4.80 -16.62 -6.01
CA PHE A 281 5.29 -17.97 -5.78
C PHE A 281 5.15 -18.87 -7.00
N GLU A 282 5.99 -19.91 -7.03
CA GLU A 282 5.91 -21.06 -7.93
C GLU A 282 5.55 -22.28 -7.11
N VAL A 283 4.85 -23.25 -7.72
CA VAL A 283 4.48 -24.52 -7.09
C VAL A 283 5.23 -25.64 -7.78
N ILE A 284 5.91 -26.48 -6.99
CA ILE A 284 6.63 -27.67 -7.46
C ILE A 284 6.02 -28.87 -6.77
N MET A 285 5.60 -29.85 -7.58
CA MET A 285 5.23 -31.17 -7.16
C MET A 285 6.18 -32.16 -7.84
N ASP A 286 6.85 -32.96 -7.07
CA ASP A 286 7.69 -34.03 -7.54
C ASP A 286 7.03 -35.41 -7.25
N GLU A 287 7.76 -36.48 -7.46
CA GLU A 287 7.30 -37.85 -7.16
C GLU A 287 7.18 -38.11 -5.65
N SER A 288 7.66 -37.19 -4.81
CA SER A 288 7.52 -37.27 -3.36
C SER A 288 6.08 -36.95 -2.92
N ASP A 289 5.76 -37.22 -1.67
CA ASP A 289 4.47 -36.86 -1.08
C ASP A 289 4.39 -35.38 -0.64
N ASN A 290 5.24 -34.51 -1.21
CA ASN A 290 5.37 -33.11 -0.84
C ASN A 290 4.96 -32.16 -1.98
N ILE A 291 4.52 -30.97 -1.56
CA ILE A 291 4.24 -29.81 -2.41
C ILE A 291 5.14 -28.68 -1.91
N THR A 292 5.95 -28.12 -2.77
CA THR A 292 6.88 -27.04 -2.44
C THR A 292 6.46 -25.74 -3.10
N PHE A 293 6.33 -24.68 -2.31
CA PHE A 293 6.09 -23.31 -2.74
C PHE A 293 7.40 -22.53 -2.67
N LYS A 294 7.94 -22.15 -3.82
CA LYS A 294 9.10 -21.23 -3.90
C LYS A 294 8.58 -19.80 -3.99
N VAL A 295 8.88 -19.00 -2.99
CA VAL A 295 8.30 -17.66 -2.80
C VAL A 295 9.36 -16.61 -3.03
N LYS A 296 9.01 -15.55 -3.80
CA LYS A 296 9.81 -14.33 -3.94
C LYS A 296 9.16 -13.18 -3.18
N GLY A 297 9.97 -12.42 -2.43
CA GLY A 297 9.53 -11.26 -1.67
C GLY A 297 8.89 -11.60 -0.32
N TYR A 298 8.61 -10.54 0.44
CA TYR A 298 8.02 -10.62 1.78
C TYR A 298 7.08 -9.43 2.02
N GLY A 299 5.81 -9.70 2.19
CA GLY A 299 4.75 -8.73 2.44
C GLY A 299 3.70 -8.71 1.33
N HIS A 300 2.82 -7.71 1.39
CA HIS A 300 1.75 -7.53 0.41
C HIS A 300 2.23 -6.95 -0.93
N GLY A 301 3.40 -6.34 -0.95
CA GLY A 301 4.02 -5.80 -2.17
C GLY A 301 3.58 -4.39 -2.58
N VAL A 302 2.66 -3.76 -1.89
CA VAL A 302 2.13 -2.43 -2.25
C VAL A 302 2.98 -1.31 -1.65
N GLY A 303 3.25 -0.26 -2.44
CA GLY A 303 4.00 0.92 -2.02
C GLY A 303 5.49 0.66 -1.82
N MET A 304 6.14 1.27 -0.82
CA MET A 304 7.58 1.21 -0.66
C MET A 304 8.07 -0.17 -0.18
N SER A 305 9.03 -0.75 -0.92
CA SER A 305 9.81 -1.89 -0.45
C SER A 305 10.95 -1.41 0.44
N GLN A 306 11.03 -1.95 1.66
CA GLN A 306 12.07 -1.58 2.64
C GLN A 306 13.46 -1.99 2.16
N THR A 307 13.62 -3.20 1.63
CA THR A 307 14.90 -3.64 1.04
C THR A 307 15.21 -2.96 -0.28
N GLY A 308 14.19 -2.64 -1.08
CA GLY A 308 14.33 -1.84 -2.28
C GLY A 308 14.81 -0.42 -1.98
N ALA A 309 14.26 0.21 -0.95
CA ALA A 309 14.71 1.51 -0.46
C ALA A 309 16.18 1.49 -0.02
N ASP A 310 16.59 0.46 0.74
CA ASP A 310 17.99 0.29 1.15
C ASP A 310 18.92 0.02 -0.03
N SER A 311 18.48 -0.78 -1.01
CA SER A 311 19.24 -1.02 -2.25
C SER A 311 19.45 0.26 -3.05
N MET A 312 18.41 1.10 -3.21
CA MET A 312 18.50 2.39 -3.88
C MET A 312 19.43 3.36 -3.13
N ALA A 313 19.34 3.40 -1.80
CA ALA A 313 20.21 4.23 -0.97
C ALA A 313 21.69 3.82 -1.08
N LYS A 314 21.99 2.51 -1.12
CA LYS A 314 23.34 1.99 -1.40
C LYS A 314 23.87 2.38 -2.78
N GLN A 315 22.97 2.60 -3.75
CA GLN A 315 23.32 3.07 -5.09
C GLN A 315 23.41 4.60 -5.18
N GLY A 316 23.23 5.33 -4.06
CA GLY A 316 23.40 6.76 -3.96
C GLY A 316 22.10 7.58 -4.02
N SER A 317 20.93 6.93 -4.10
CA SER A 317 19.65 7.64 -4.06
C SER A 317 19.40 8.24 -2.69
N ASN A 318 18.90 9.49 -2.66
CA ASN A 318 18.41 10.14 -1.46
C ASN A 318 16.97 9.73 -1.14
N PHE A 319 16.47 10.10 0.04
CA PHE A 319 15.12 9.73 0.49
C PHE A 319 14.00 10.25 -0.42
N GLU A 320 14.18 11.39 -1.10
CA GLU A 320 13.18 11.95 -2.01
C GLU A 320 13.06 11.11 -3.29
N GLU A 321 14.19 10.72 -3.86
CA GLU A 321 14.26 9.85 -5.02
C GLU A 321 13.66 8.47 -4.71
N ILE A 322 13.94 7.91 -3.53
CA ILE A 322 13.37 6.65 -3.06
C ILE A 322 11.84 6.77 -2.96
N ILE A 323 11.32 7.78 -2.29
CA ILE A 323 9.89 7.99 -2.13
C ILE A 323 9.19 8.15 -3.49
N LYS A 324 9.73 9.00 -4.37
CA LYS A 324 9.15 9.26 -5.70
C LYS A 324 9.23 8.06 -6.64
N HIS A 325 10.17 7.14 -6.40
CA HIS A 325 10.22 5.87 -7.12
C HIS A 325 9.04 4.95 -6.77
N PHE A 326 8.72 4.83 -5.47
CA PHE A 326 7.68 3.92 -5.00
C PHE A 326 6.27 4.49 -5.03
N TYR A 327 6.13 5.82 -5.01
CA TYR A 327 4.84 6.51 -5.05
C TYR A 327 4.81 7.47 -6.24
N THR A 328 4.00 7.14 -7.23
CA THR A 328 3.93 7.86 -8.51
C THR A 328 3.23 9.21 -8.36
N GLY A 329 3.84 10.27 -8.87
CA GLY A 329 3.20 11.60 -8.95
C GLY A 329 3.01 12.29 -7.61
N VAL A 330 3.77 11.90 -6.58
CA VAL A 330 3.69 12.50 -5.24
C VAL A 330 4.67 13.64 -5.06
N GLU A 331 4.39 14.47 -4.07
CA GLU A 331 5.26 15.53 -3.56
C GLU A 331 5.59 15.30 -2.10
N ILE A 332 6.75 15.82 -1.65
CA ILE A 332 7.12 15.85 -0.24
C ILE A 332 6.95 17.28 0.25
N GLN A 333 6.05 17.45 1.21
CA GLN A 333 5.72 18.74 1.77
C GLN A 333 6.14 18.84 3.24
N ASN A 334 6.46 20.02 3.70
CA ASN A 334 6.63 20.33 5.13
C ASN A 334 5.27 20.77 5.69
N ILE A 335 4.93 20.29 6.86
CA ILE A 335 3.69 20.63 7.58
C ILE A 335 4.01 21.25 8.94
#